data_c4078f2be1444ff8bbd0264453c573dd
#
_entry.id   c4078f2be1444ff8bbd0264453c573dd
#
_cell.length_a   1.000
_cell.length_b   1.000
_cell.length_c   1.000
_cell.angle_alpha   90.00
_cell.angle_beta   90.00
_cell.angle_gamma   90.00
#
_symmetry.space_group_name_H-M   'P 1'
#
loop_
_entity.id
_entity.type
_entity.pdbx_description
1 polymer ?
#
loop_
_entity_poly.entity_id
_entity_poly.type
_entity_poly.pdbx_seq_one_letter_code
_entity_poly.pdbx_strand_id
1 'polypeptide(L)'
;MSALQAHIRRAAASGRATEQIGPFLATFSPSSDNPYLNYAVPDDGARPTRADVDALTEAYRGRNLPRLEFLATTSPAAEKLLLEAGYAVERRIPVMLCPPDALVVPPAPDGIELLVPDSDVDLEGMLTAQHEAFEDTTAPDVAGARAWLAKGGLSVYARDARTGEPAGGGSAEPVVDGTAEVAGIAVRTAFRRRGLGAALTAWLTGAVHERGAHTVFLTPAGVDEQRLYARVGYRPADDMLHLRLT
;
A
#
# COMPACT_ATOMS: atom_id res chain seq x y z
N MET A 1 2.69 -9.76 -18.54
CA MET A 1 2.78 -9.53 -17.08
C MET A 1 1.76 -8.46 -16.73
N SER A 2 0.94 -8.69 -15.71
CA SER A 2 0.05 -7.65 -15.18
C SER A 2 0.89 -6.48 -14.67
N ALA A 3 0.60 -5.24 -15.10
CA ALA A 3 1.32 -4.05 -14.66
C ALA A 3 1.32 -3.92 -13.13
N LEU A 4 0.19 -4.29 -12.52
CA LEU A 4 0.03 -4.26 -11.07
C LEU A 4 0.91 -5.31 -10.36
N GLN A 5 0.98 -6.56 -10.85
CA GLN A 5 1.87 -7.58 -10.27
C GLN A 5 3.36 -7.18 -10.42
N ALA A 6 3.72 -6.58 -11.56
CA ALA A 6 5.08 -6.06 -11.76
C ALA A 6 5.42 -4.94 -10.77
N HIS A 7 4.45 -4.05 -10.48
CA HIS A 7 4.59 -2.99 -9.49
C HIS A 7 4.79 -3.57 -8.08
N ILE A 8 3.95 -4.53 -7.67
CA ILE A 8 4.05 -5.20 -6.36
C ILE A 8 5.43 -5.85 -6.18
N ARG A 9 5.94 -6.57 -7.21
CA ARG A 9 7.26 -7.18 -7.15
C ARG A 9 8.37 -6.14 -7.00
N ARG A 10 8.27 -5.02 -7.72
CA ARG A 10 9.24 -3.92 -7.63
C ARG A 10 9.20 -3.24 -6.27
N ALA A 11 8.01 -2.95 -5.76
CA ALA A 11 7.81 -2.39 -4.42
C ALA A 11 8.40 -3.33 -3.34
N ALA A 12 8.16 -4.63 -3.45
CA ALA A 12 8.74 -5.63 -2.57
C ALA A 12 10.28 -5.64 -2.59
N ALA A 13 10.90 -5.43 -3.75
CA ALA A 13 12.35 -5.41 -3.89
C ALA A 13 13.00 -4.09 -3.43
N SER A 14 12.23 -3.02 -3.30
CA SER A 14 12.78 -1.68 -3.00
C SER A 14 13.48 -1.63 -1.64
N GLY A 15 14.78 -1.31 -1.64
CA GLY A 15 15.58 -1.21 -0.42
C GLY A 15 15.86 -2.54 0.30
N ARG A 16 15.63 -3.68 -0.36
CA ARG A 16 15.82 -5.02 0.21
C ARG A 16 16.81 -5.84 -0.61
N ALA A 17 17.47 -6.79 0.03
CA ALA A 17 18.18 -7.86 -0.69
C ALA A 17 17.15 -8.79 -1.33
N THR A 18 17.45 -9.27 -2.53
CA THR A 18 16.53 -10.13 -3.30
C THR A 18 17.22 -11.41 -3.75
N GLU A 19 16.45 -12.49 -3.80
CA GLU A 19 16.88 -13.77 -4.34
C GLU A 19 15.75 -14.35 -5.20
N GLN A 20 16.07 -14.81 -6.42
CA GLN A 20 15.11 -15.50 -7.27
C GLN A 20 15.18 -17.01 -6.97
N ILE A 21 14.08 -17.57 -6.48
CA ILE A 21 13.95 -18.98 -6.11
C ILE A 21 12.83 -19.61 -6.95
N GLY A 22 13.20 -20.33 -8.00
CA GLY A 22 12.23 -20.76 -9.00
C GLY A 22 11.41 -19.55 -9.49
N PRO A 23 10.07 -19.59 -9.44
CA PRO A 23 9.22 -18.48 -9.85
C PRO A 23 8.95 -17.46 -8.72
N PHE A 24 9.68 -17.50 -7.60
CA PHE A 24 9.49 -16.60 -6.46
C PHE A 24 10.61 -15.58 -6.35
N LEU A 25 10.29 -14.31 -6.22
CA LEU A 25 11.21 -13.27 -5.78
C LEU A 25 11.15 -13.20 -4.24
N ALA A 26 12.12 -13.78 -3.57
CA ALA A 26 12.28 -13.64 -2.13
C ALA A 26 12.95 -12.30 -1.80
N THR A 27 12.44 -11.60 -0.79
CA THR A 27 12.97 -10.29 -0.36
C THR A 27 13.35 -10.32 1.11
N PHE A 28 14.46 -9.67 1.46
CA PHE A 28 15.02 -9.68 2.80
C PHE A 28 15.40 -8.27 3.22
N SER A 29 14.83 -7.80 4.33
CA SER A 29 15.21 -6.52 4.92
C SER A 29 16.64 -6.60 5.47
N PRO A 30 17.49 -5.61 5.21
CA PRO A 30 18.87 -5.59 5.73
C PRO A 30 18.93 -5.25 7.23
N SER A 31 17.86 -4.74 7.82
CA SER A 31 17.87 -4.16 9.16
C SER A 31 16.75 -4.68 10.09
N SER A 32 15.88 -5.58 9.60
CA SER A 32 14.73 -6.02 10.39
C SER A 32 14.30 -7.44 10.04
N ASP A 33 14.01 -8.23 11.06
CA ASP A 33 13.39 -9.55 10.91
C ASP A 33 11.85 -9.49 10.90
N ASN A 34 11.26 -8.29 10.81
CA ASN A 34 9.82 -8.13 10.70
C ASN A 34 9.29 -8.88 9.48
N PRO A 35 8.34 -9.85 9.64
CA PRO A 35 7.82 -10.66 8.54
C PRO A 35 7.10 -9.84 7.46
N TYR A 36 6.62 -8.65 7.77
CA TYR A 36 6.02 -7.72 6.80
C TYR A 36 7.06 -7.02 5.92
N LEU A 37 8.35 -7.12 6.26
CA LEU A 37 9.47 -6.63 5.46
C LEU A 37 10.29 -7.76 4.82
N ASN A 38 9.92 -9.02 5.08
CA ASN A 38 10.62 -10.22 4.62
C ASN A 38 9.60 -11.20 4.04
N TYR A 39 9.28 -11.07 2.77
CA TYR A 39 8.28 -11.89 2.10
C TYR A 39 8.65 -12.15 0.65
N ALA A 40 8.00 -13.12 0.04
CA ALA A 40 8.21 -13.44 -1.37
C ALA A 40 7.01 -13.05 -2.23
N VAL A 41 7.29 -12.77 -3.50
CA VAL A 41 6.28 -12.44 -4.50
C VAL A 41 6.47 -13.36 -5.72
N PRO A 42 5.48 -14.16 -6.12
CA PRO A 42 5.59 -15.01 -7.30
C PRO A 42 5.61 -14.19 -8.60
N ASP A 43 6.17 -14.77 -9.65
CA ASP A 43 6.03 -14.28 -11.01
C ASP A 43 4.56 -14.30 -11.45
N ASP A 44 4.19 -13.41 -12.36
CA ASP A 44 2.90 -13.46 -13.02
C ASP A 44 2.76 -14.77 -13.82
N GLY A 45 1.69 -15.51 -13.60
CA GLY A 45 1.48 -16.83 -14.16
C GLY A 45 2.35 -17.92 -13.56
N ALA A 46 2.91 -17.70 -12.37
CA ALA A 46 3.80 -18.66 -11.70
C ALA A 46 3.18 -20.05 -11.58
N ARG A 47 3.98 -21.06 -11.96
CA ARG A 47 3.65 -22.49 -11.81
C ARG A 47 4.79 -23.19 -11.07
N PRO A 48 4.90 -22.94 -9.74
CA PRO A 48 5.96 -23.53 -8.95
C PRO A 48 5.86 -25.06 -8.89
N THR A 49 6.98 -25.69 -8.66
CA THR A 49 7.07 -27.10 -8.26
C THR A 49 7.14 -27.23 -6.74
N ARG A 50 6.97 -28.42 -6.20
CA ARG A 50 7.18 -28.68 -4.77
C ARG A 50 8.61 -28.33 -4.34
N ALA A 51 9.60 -28.62 -5.18
CA ALA A 51 11.01 -28.28 -4.90
C ALA A 51 11.23 -26.76 -4.80
N ASP A 52 10.51 -25.96 -5.61
CA ASP A 52 10.59 -24.47 -5.52
C ASP A 52 10.03 -23.97 -4.17
N VAL A 53 8.94 -24.56 -3.69
CA VAL A 53 8.34 -24.20 -2.40
C VAL A 53 9.24 -24.63 -1.24
N ASP A 54 9.85 -25.81 -1.31
CA ASP A 54 10.77 -26.31 -0.29
C ASP A 54 12.04 -25.43 -0.26
N ALA A 55 12.58 -25.02 -1.41
CA ALA A 55 13.70 -24.11 -1.50
C ALA A 55 13.37 -22.71 -0.95
N LEU A 56 12.17 -22.19 -1.25
CA LEU A 56 11.69 -20.94 -0.69
C LEU A 56 11.60 -21.01 0.85
N THR A 57 11.04 -22.08 1.36
CA THR A 57 10.94 -22.32 2.81
C THR A 57 12.32 -22.36 3.47
N GLU A 58 13.30 -23.01 2.84
CA GLU A 58 14.67 -23.06 3.34
C GLU A 58 15.36 -21.70 3.35
N ALA A 59 15.14 -20.85 2.31
CA ALA A 59 15.74 -19.53 2.23
C ALA A 59 15.34 -18.60 3.40
N TYR A 60 14.17 -18.81 3.97
CA TYR A 60 13.70 -18.06 5.15
C TYR A 60 14.07 -18.73 6.49
N ARG A 61 14.63 -19.93 6.47
CA ARG A 61 15.02 -20.64 7.70
C ARG A 61 16.02 -19.81 8.52
N GLY A 62 15.77 -19.72 9.82
CA GLY A 62 16.61 -18.94 10.75
C GLY A 62 16.36 -17.43 10.76
N ARG A 63 15.42 -16.95 9.95
CA ARG A 63 14.97 -15.53 9.97
C ARG A 63 13.54 -15.42 10.51
N ASN A 64 12.58 -15.79 9.66
CA ASN A 64 11.14 -15.77 9.96
C ASN A 64 10.44 -16.92 9.22
N LEU A 65 9.19 -17.21 9.59
CA LEU A 65 8.36 -18.07 8.75
C LEU A 65 8.09 -17.38 7.40
N PRO A 66 8.24 -18.12 6.29
CA PRO A 66 8.03 -17.57 4.96
C PRO A 66 6.62 -16.97 4.82
N ARG A 67 6.57 -15.78 4.25
CA ARG A 67 5.33 -15.10 3.85
C ARG A 67 5.35 -14.86 2.36
N LEU A 68 4.18 -14.78 1.76
CA LEU A 68 4.02 -14.37 0.37
C LEU A 68 2.91 -13.32 0.27
N GLU A 69 3.09 -12.38 -0.64
CA GLU A 69 2.09 -11.37 -1.00
C GLU A 69 1.98 -11.28 -2.51
N PHE A 70 0.78 -11.48 -3.07
CA PHE A 70 0.56 -11.42 -4.51
C PHE A 70 -0.93 -11.32 -4.87
N LEU A 71 -1.22 -10.93 -6.11
CA LEU A 71 -2.58 -10.89 -6.63
C LEU A 71 -3.10 -12.31 -6.89
N ALA A 72 -4.30 -12.61 -6.40
CA ALA A 72 -4.90 -13.94 -6.48
C ALA A 72 -5.06 -14.42 -7.93
N THR A 73 -5.46 -13.54 -8.84
CA THR A 73 -5.71 -13.93 -10.24
C THR A 73 -4.44 -14.11 -11.04
N THR A 74 -3.30 -13.57 -10.60
CA THR A 74 -2.05 -13.65 -11.38
C THR A 74 -1.31 -14.97 -11.20
N SER A 75 -1.50 -15.68 -10.09
CA SER A 75 -0.74 -16.91 -9.79
C SER A 75 -1.56 -17.96 -9.05
N PRO A 76 -2.71 -18.40 -9.59
CA PRO A 76 -3.58 -19.36 -8.90
C PRO A 76 -2.94 -20.73 -8.69
N ALA A 77 -2.00 -21.14 -9.56
CA ALA A 77 -1.26 -22.38 -9.38
C ALA A 77 -0.28 -22.30 -8.18
N ALA A 78 0.28 -21.09 -7.93
CA ALA A 78 1.12 -20.87 -6.76
C ALA A 78 0.30 -20.92 -5.47
N GLU A 79 -0.87 -20.27 -5.41
CA GLU A 79 -1.77 -20.36 -4.25
C GLU A 79 -2.08 -21.81 -3.91
N LYS A 80 -2.55 -22.59 -4.91
CA LYS A 80 -2.90 -23.99 -4.71
C LYS A 80 -1.74 -24.80 -4.11
N LEU A 81 -0.56 -24.73 -4.72
CA LEU A 81 0.58 -25.52 -4.28
C LEU A 81 1.11 -25.09 -2.90
N LEU A 82 1.09 -23.80 -2.59
CA LEU A 82 1.47 -23.29 -1.28
C LEU A 82 0.54 -23.84 -0.18
N LEU A 83 -0.78 -23.85 -0.43
CA LEU A 83 -1.74 -24.45 0.51
C LEU A 83 -1.47 -25.94 0.72
N GLU A 84 -1.20 -26.69 -0.35
CA GLU A 84 -0.82 -28.12 -0.29
C GLU A 84 0.52 -28.35 0.45
N ALA A 85 1.39 -27.32 0.48
CA ALA A 85 2.67 -27.35 1.18
C ALA A 85 2.61 -26.93 2.65
N GLY A 86 1.43 -26.60 3.18
CA GLY A 86 1.25 -26.24 4.60
C GLY A 86 1.23 -24.74 4.87
N TYR A 87 1.17 -23.89 3.82
CA TYR A 87 0.89 -22.47 4.01
C TYR A 87 -0.61 -22.27 4.25
N ALA A 88 -0.95 -21.20 4.97
CA ALA A 88 -2.33 -20.78 5.18
C ALA A 88 -2.54 -19.34 4.68
N VAL A 89 -3.73 -19.06 4.19
CA VAL A 89 -4.15 -17.70 3.89
C VAL A 89 -4.32 -16.94 5.20
N GLU A 90 -3.47 -15.99 5.44
CA GLU A 90 -3.55 -15.09 6.59
C GLU A 90 -4.54 -13.96 6.34
N ARG A 91 -4.49 -13.38 5.15
CA ARG A 91 -5.38 -12.29 4.73
C ARG A 91 -5.67 -12.39 3.23
N ARG A 92 -6.89 -11.99 2.86
CA ARG A 92 -7.30 -11.73 1.49
C ARG A 92 -7.93 -10.33 1.48
N ILE A 93 -7.26 -9.39 0.86
CA ILE A 93 -7.62 -7.97 0.91
C ILE A 93 -8.01 -7.54 -0.49
N PRO A 94 -9.19 -6.96 -0.71
CA PRO A 94 -9.55 -6.44 -2.02
C PRO A 94 -8.52 -5.41 -2.52
N VAL A 95 -8.16 -5.52 -3.79
CA VAL A 95 -7.42 -4.48 -4.51
C VAL A 95 -8.42 -3.72 -5.36
N MET A 96 -8.49 -2.42 -5.18
CA MET A 96 -9.41 -1.56 -5.92
C MET A 96 -8.62 -0.64 -6.86
N LEU A 97 -9.13 -0.45 -8.08
CA LEU A 97 -8.55 0.41 -9.10
C LEU A 97 -9.45 1.62 -9.36
N CYS A 98 -8.82 2.76 -9.64
CA CYS A 98 -9.50 3.96 -10.11
C CYS A 98 -8.82 4.43 -11.41
N PRO A 99 -9.38 4.16 -12.60
CA PRO A 99 -8.89 4.74 -13.84
C PRO A 99 -9.20 6.24 -13.92
N PRO A 100 -8.47 7.02 -14.75
CA PRO A 100 -8.60 8.47 -14.79
C PRO A 100 -10.02 8.97 -15.04
N ASP A 101 -10.77 8.30 -15.90
CA ASP A 101 -12.16 8.65 -16.28
C ASP A 101 -13.21 8.26 -15.23
N ALA A 102 -12.84 7.47 -14.23
CA ALA A 102 -13.73 7.08 -13.14
C ALA A 102 -13.59 7.98 -11.89
N LEU A 103 -12.55 8.82 -11.83
CA LEU A 103 -12.27 9.63 -10.66
C LEU A 103 -13.39 10.64 -10.40
N VAL A 104 -13.96 10.56 -9.20
CA VAL A 104 -14.92 11.53 -8.66
C VAL A 104 -14.23 12.33 -7.56
N VAL A 105 -14.16 13.66 -7.73
CA VAL A 105 -13.51 14.55 -6.76
C VAL A 105 -14.60 15.23 -5.91
N PRO A 106 -14.84 14.76 -4.68
CA PRO A 106 -15.73 15.45 -3.76
C PRO A 106 -15.10 16.76 -3.29
N PRO A 107 -15.90 17.77 -2.92
CA PRO A 107 -15.36 18.97 -2.30
C PRO A 107 -14.69 18.63 -0.97
N ALA A 108 -13.65 19.38 -0.63
CA ALA A 108 -13.10 19.32 0.72
C ALA A 108 -14.17 19.74 1.74
N PRO A 109 -14.21 19.15 2.94
CA PRO A 109 -15.14 19.56 3.98
C PRO A 109 -14.95 21.03 4.38
N ASP A 110 -16.02 21.73 4.69
CA ASP A 110 -15.96 23.11 5.15
C ASP A 110 -15.01 23.27 6.34
N GLY A 111 -14.17 24.30 6.26
CA GLY A 111 -13.18 24.61 7.28
C GLY A 111 -11.95 23.68 7.31
N ILE A 112 -11.77 22.86 6.28
CA ILE A 112 -10.57 22.01 6.11
C ILE A 112 -9.77 22.49 4.91
N GLU A 113 -8.47 22.67 5.11
CA GLU A 113 -7.49 22.89 4.05
C GLU A 113 -6.78 21.59 3.71
N LEU A 114 -6.62 21.30 2.42
CA LEU A 114 -5.78 20.23 1.88
C LEU A 114 -4.51 20.86 1.32
N LEU A 115 -3.37 20.43 1.81
CA LEU A 115 -2.05 21.01 1.50
C LEU A 115 -1.07 19.92 1.08
N VAL A 116 -0.11 20.27 0.22
CA VAL A 116 1.11 19.49 0.10
C VAL A 116 2.01 19.89 1.26
N PRO A 117 2.47 18.96 2.12
CA PRO A 117 3.36 19.31 3.22
C PRO A 117 4.70 19.79 2.67
N ASP A 118 5.07 21.05 2.93
CA ASP A 118 6.30 21.68 2.43
C ASP A 118 7.34 21.96 3.53
N SER A 119 6.92 21.88 4.80
CA SER A 119 7.76 22.08 5.98
C SER A 119 7.85 20.83 6.85
N ASP A 120 8.85 20.79 7.76
CA ASP A 120 8.94 19.71 8.77
C ASP A 120 7.74 19.74 9.73
N VAL A 121 7.21 20.94 10.01
CA VAL A 121 6.02 21.10 10.85
C VAL A 121 4.78 20.49 10.18
N ASP A 122 4.60 20.68 8.88
CA ASP A 122 3.47 20.06 8.15
C ASP A 122 3.62 18.53 8.08
N LEU A 123 4.84 18.04 7.83
CA LEU A 123 5.13 16.60 7.82
C LEU A 123 4.88 15.98 9.18
N GLU A 124 5.37 16.62 10.26
CA GLU A 124 5.14 16.15 11.63
C GLU A 124 3.65 16.15 11.97
N GLY A 125 2.92 17.22 11.62
CA GLY A 125 1.48 17.32 11.83
C GLY A 125 0.71 16.23 11.07
N MET A 126 1.04 15.99 9.81
CA MET A 126 0.45 14.94 8.99
C MET A 126 0.70 13.55 9.58
N LEU A 127 1.98 13.24 9.87
CA LEU A 127 2.37 11.94 10.42
C LEU A 127 1.75 11.70 11.80
N THR A 128 1.70 12.71 12.66
CA THR A 128 1.04 12.62 13.96
C THR A 128 -0.45 12.29 13.81
N ALA A 129 -1.14 12.93 12.86
CA ALA A 129 -2.54 12.63 12.59
C ALA A 129 -2.74 11.20 12.05
N GLN A 130 -1.82 10.71 11.22
CA GLN A 130 -1.85 9.33 10.71
C GLN A 130 -1.58 8.32 11.84
N HIS A 131 -0.54 8.51 12.65
CA HIS A 131 -0.19 7.64 13.78
C HIS A 131 -1.34 7.56 14.79
N GLU A 132 -1.94 8.70 15.16
CA GLU A 132 -3.11 8.72 16.05
C GLU A 132 -4.29 7.96 15.46
N ALA A 133 -4.57 8.13 14.17
CA ALA A 133 -5.69 7.46 13.50
C ALA A 133 -5.51 5.95 13.33
N PHE A 134 -4.25 5.48 13.23
CA PHE A 134 -3.87 4.07 13.14
C PHE A 134 -3.47 3.45 14.48
N GLU A 135 -3.57 4.21 15.58
CA GLU A 135 -3.16 3.77 16.92
C GLU A 135 -1.67 3.36 16.99
N ASP A 136 -0.86 3.98 16.12
CA ASP A 136 0.59 3.80 16.11
C ASP A 136 1.24 4.71 17.16
N THR A 137 1.98 4.11 18.08
CA THR A 137 2.64 4.81 19.20
C THR A 137 4.10 5.18 18.89
N THR A 138 4.59 4.92 17.69
CA THR A 138 5.94 5.31 17.30
C THR A 138 6.04 6.82 17.08
N ALA A 139 7.24 7.37 17.21
CA ALA A 139 7.45 8.78 16.88
C ALA A 139 7.39 9.01 15.36
N PRO A 140 6.81 10.13 14.88
CA PRO A 140 6.82 10.51 13.48
C PRO A 140 8.22 10.56 12.89
N ASP A 141 8.46 9.84 11.80
CA ASP A 141 9.73 9.87 11.05
C ASP A 141 9.69 10.93 9.95
N VAL A 142 9.85 12.19 10.33
CA VAL A 142 9.86 13.33 9.41
C VAL A 142 11.00 13.24 8.39
N ALA A 143 12.18 12.77 8.83
CA ALA A 143 13.34 12.64 7.94
C ALA A 143 13.10 11.57 6.87
N GLY A 144 12.54 10.42 7.25
CA GLY A 144 12.14 9.36 6.33
C GLY A 144 11.07 9.82 5.35
N ALA A 145 10.05 10.54 5.82
CA ALA A 145 9.00 11.10 4.97
C ALA A 145 9.57 12.09 3.94
N ARG A 146 10.48 12.97 4.34
CA ARG A 146 11.17 13.90 3.44
C ARG A 146 12.01 13.16 2.39
N ALA A 147 12.77 12.17 2.82
CA ALA A 147 13.58 11.33 1.91
C ALA A 147 12.70 10.57 0.91
N TRP A 148 11.51 10.12 1.33
CA TRP A 148 10.55 9.45 0.47
C TRP A 148 9.92 10.41 -0.54
N LEU A 149 9.51 11.63 -0.14
CA LEU A 149 9.04 12.68 -1.05
C LEU A 149 10.09 13.05 -2.09
N ALA A 150 11.36 13.15 -1.70
CA ALA A 150 12.47 13.43 -2.61
C ALA A 150 12.67 12.34 -3.67
N LYS A 151 12.20 11.11 -3.45
CA LYS A 151 12.18 10.01 -4.42
C LYS A 151 10.95 10.03 -5.34
N GLY A 152 10.11 11.05 -5.26
CA GLY A 152 8.93 11.22 -6.11
C GLY A 152 7.60 10.78 -5.47
N GLY A 153 7.61 10.37 -4.21
CA GLY A 153 6.39 10.14 -3.44
C GLY A 153 5.51 11.39 -3.34
N LEU A 154 4.25 11.20 -3.05
CA LEU A 154 3.28 12.27 -2.83
C LEU A 154 2.69 12.17 -1.43
N SER A 155 2.43 13.30 -0.80
CA SER A 155 1.63 13.38 0.41
C SER A 155 0.62 14.50 0.33
N VAL A 156 -0.50 14.31 1.00
CA VAL A 156 -1.49 15.36 1.26
C VAL A 156 -1.73 15.46 2.76
N TYR A 157 -1.72 16.67 3.27
CA TYR A 157 -1.97 17.01 4.66
C TYR A 157 -3.28 17.76 4.77
N ALA A 158 -4.13 17.37 5.70
CA ALA A 158 -5.38 18.05 6.01
C ALA A 158 -5.29 18.71 7.39
N ARG A 159 -5.68 19.98 7.49
CA ARG A 159 -5.76 20.70 8.75
C ARG A 159 -7.03 21.55 8.84
N ASP A 160 -7.48 21.84 10.06
CA ASP A 160 -8.52 22.82 10.32
C ASP A 160 -8.02 24.23 9.95
N ALA A 161 -8.70 24.89 9.04
CA ALA A 161 -8.29 26.20 8.49
C ALA A 161 -8.24 27.31 9.56
N ARG A 162 -9.02 27.19 10.62
CA ARG A 162 -9.12 28.21 11.67
C ARG A 162 -8.10 28.01 12.80
N THR A 163 -7.84 26.75 13.18
CA THR A 163 -6.97 26.43 14.34
C THR A 163 -5.59 25.98 13.93
N GLY A 164 -5.40 25.53 12.68
CA GLY A 164 -4.20 24.85 12.21
C GLY A 164 -4.08 23.41 12.72
N GLU A 165 -5.08 22.89 13.44
CA GLU A 165 -5.03 21.55 14.03
C GLU A 165 -4.95 20.47 12.93
N PRO A 166 -4.00 19.52 13.03
CA PRO A 166 -3.92 18.38 12.13
C PRO A 166 -5.22 17.57 12.10
N ALA A 167 -5.79 17.35 10.93
CA ALA A 167 -7.05 16.63 10.75
C ALA A 167 -6.88 15.24 10.14
N GLY A 168 -5.83 15.06 9.34
CA GLY A 168 -5.54 13.81 8.68
C GLY A 168 -4.49 13.94 7.58
N GLY A 169 -4.25 12.88 6.87
CA GLY A 169 -3.32 12.86 5.75
C GLY A 169 -3.42 11.59 4.91
N GLY A 170 -2.57 11.51 3.93
CA GLY A 170 -2.43 10.36 3.07
C GLY A 170 -1.22 10.50 2.16
N SER A 171 -0.87 9.40 1.50
CA SER A 171 0.31 9.33 0.65
C SER A 171 0.02 8.55 -0.63
N ALA A 172 0.82 8.76 -1.65
CA ALA A 172 0.84 7.92 -2.84
C ALA A 172 2.28 7.62 -3.25
N GLU A 173 2.51 6.40 -3.69
CA GLU A 173 3.80 5.95 -4.18
C GLU A 173 4.25 6.74 -5.42
N PRO A 174 5.56 6.83 -5.69
CA PRO A 174 6.04 7.35 -6.97
C PRO A 174 5.40 6.62 -8.14
N VAL A 175 5.01 7.35 -9.17
CA VAL A 175 4.51 6.75 -10.40
C VAL A 175 5.65 6.02 -11.11
N VAL A 176 5.51 4.71 -11.26
CA VAL A 176 6.50 3.87 -11.98
C VAL A 176 5.77 3.03 -13.00
N ASP A 177 6.20 3.11 -14.26
CA ASP A 177 5.56 2.46 -15.41
C ASP A 177 4.03 2.70 -15.46
N GLY A 178 3.62 3.94 -15.15
CA GLY A 178 2.21 4.35 -15.16
C GLY A 178 1.36 3.75 -14.03
N THR A 179 1.97 3.16 -13.00
CA THR A 179 1.28 2.57 -11.83
C THR A 179 1.68 3.30 -10.55
N ALA A 180 0.72 3.53 -9.66
CA ALA A 180 0.95 4.08 -8.32
C ALA A 180 -0.05 3.50 -7.30
N GLU A 181 0.39 3.32 -6.07
CA GLU A 181 -0.45 2.99 -4.93
C GLU A 181 -0.81 4.27 -4.16
N VAL A 182 -2.10 4.40 -3.80
CA VAL A 182 -2.56 5.38 -2.82
C VAL A 182 -2.72 4.66 -1.48
N ALA A 183 -2.05 5.14 -0.44
CA ALA A 183 -1.97 4.50 0.86
C ALA A 183 -1.98 5.49 2.02
N GLY A 184 -2.06 4.98 3.25
CA GLY A 184 -1.92 5.78 4.46
C GLY A 184 -3.03 6.81 4.68
N ILE A 185 -4.20 6.65 4.03
CA ILE A 185 -5.33 7.56 4.24
C ILE A 185 -5.81 7.44 5.67
N ALA A 186 -5.63 8.50 6.42
CA ALA A 186 -5.97 8.56 7.83
C ALA A 186 -6.71 9.86 8.18
N VAL A 187 -7.70 9.76 9.03
CA VAL A 187 -8.48 10.91 9.54
C VAL A 187 -8.62 10.75 11.05
N ARG A 188 -8.17 11.76 11.79
CA ARG A 188 -8.32 11.80 13.26
C ARG A 188 -9.79 11.71 13.66
N THR A 189 -10.07 11.06 14.76
CA THR A 189 -11.43 10.76 15.22
C THR A 189 -12.33 12.00 15.26
N ALA A 190 -11.82 13.15 15.72
CA ALA A 190 -12.55 14.41 15.79
C ALA A 190 -13.01 14.96 14.42
N PHE A 191 -12.38 14.53 13.33
CA PHE A 191 -12.66 14.98 11.96
C PHE A 191 -13.33 13.93 11.08
N ARG A 192 -13.62 12.73 11.63
CA ARG A 192 -14.28 11.64 10.89
C ARG A 192 -15.73 11.98 10.53
N ARG A 193 -16.29 11.22 9.57
CA ARG A 193 -17.70 11.30 9.11
C ARG A 193 -18.08 12.63 8.42
N ARG A 194 -17.09 13.43 8.02
CA ARG A 194 -17.26 14.71 7.33
C ARG A 194 -16.89 14.64 5.84
N GLY A 195 -16.53 13.46 5.30
CA GLY A 195 -16.09 13.29 3.91
C GLY A 195 -14.60 13.48 3.68
N LEU A 196 -13.82 13.78 4.73
CA LEU A 196 -12.39 14.10 4.61
C LEU A 196 -11.57 12.94 4.01
N GLY A 197 -11.82 11.69 4.39
CA GLY A 197 -11.12 10.55 3.81
C GLY A 197 -11.33 10.43 2.29
N ALA A 198 -12.54 10.70 1.79
CA ALA A 198 -12.82 10.70 0.36
C ALA A 198 -12.10 11.86 -0.36
N ALA A 199 -12.05 13.05 0.26
CA ALA A 199 -11.35 14.19 -0.32
C ALA A 199 -9.84 13.97 -0.40
N LEU A 200 -9.21 13.41 0.65
CA LEU A 200 -7.79 13.03 0.66
C LEU A 200 -7.48 11.98 -0.43
N THR A 201 -8.30 10.93 -0.52
CA THR A 201 -8.14 9.88 -1.53
C THR A 201 -8.26 10.46 -2.93
N ALA A 202 -9.29 11.26 -3.20
CA ALA A 202 -9.50 11.87 -4.51
C ALA A 202 -8.36 12.81 -4.91
N TRP A 203 -7.87 13.61 -3.96
CA TRP A 203 -6.75 14.51 -4.18
C TRP A 203 -5.49 13.75 -4.61
N LEU A 204 -5.10 12.70 -3.88
CA LEU A 204 -3.94 11.87 -4.21
C LEU A 204 -4.11 11.16 -5.55
N THR A 205 -5.29 10.58 -5.79
CA THR A 205 -5.60 9.88 -7.04
C THR A 205 -5.48 10.83 -8.24
N GLY A 206 -6.04 12.04 -8.14
CA GLY A 206 -5.90 13.06 -9.18
C GLY A 206 -4.44 13.45 -9.41
N ALA A 207 -3.70 13.70 -8.33
CA ALA A 207 -2.31 14.12 -8.42
C ALA A 207 -1.38 13.06 -9.05
N VAL A 208 -1.60 11.76 -8.81
CA VAL A 208 -0.82 10.71 -9.49
C VAL A 208 -1.27 10.51 -10.94
N HIS A 209 -2.56 10.71 -11.27
CA HIS A 209 -3.02 10.73 -12.67
C HIS A 209 -2.37 11.86 -13.46
N GLU A 210 -2.29 13.08 -12.90
CA GLU A 210 -1.59 14.23 -13.49
C GLU A 210 -0.10 13.95 -13.73
N ARG A 211 0.51 13.06 -12.91
CA ARG A 211 1.89 12.59 -13.09
C ARG A 211 2.02 11.41 -14.06
N GLY A 212 0.94 11.04 -14.77
CA GLY A 212 0.95 10.03 -15.81
C GLY A 212 0.60 8.61 -15.32
N ALA A 213 0.10 8.43 -14.10
CA ALA A 213 -0.42 7.14 -13.68
C ALA A 213 -1.73 6.84 -14.41
N HIS A 214 -1.82 5.71 -15.07
CA HIS A 214 -3.05 5.17 -15.67
C HIS A 214 -3.61 3.97 -14.88
N THR A 215 -2.81 3.38 -13.98
CA THR A 215 -3.19 2.33 -13.05
C THR A 215 -2.96 2.83 -11.62
N VAL A 216 -4.01 3.33 -10.99
CA VAL A 216 -3.96 3.76 -9.59
C VAL A 216 -4.76 2.79 -8.75
N PHE A 217 -4.15 2.27 -7.71
CA PHE A 217 -4.78 1.26 -6.85
C PHE A 217 -4.62 1.58 -5.37
N LEU A 218 -5.42 0.91 -4.56
CA LEU A 218 -5.33 0.88 -3.12
C LEU A 218 -5.90 -0.43 -2.56
N THR A 219 -5.59 -0.71 -1.30
CA THR A 219 -6.10 -1.84 -0.54
C THR A 219 -6.89 -1.34 0.68
N PRO A 220 -8.22 -1.47 0.71
CA PRO A 220 -9.03 -1.04 1.85
C PRO A 220 -8.83 -1.96 3.06
N ALA A 221 -8.80 -1.39 4.26
CA ALA A 221 -8.68 -2.15 5.48
C ALA A 221 -9.98 -2.93 5.82
N GLY A 222 -11.14 -2.44 5.36
CA GLY A 222 -12.43 -3.07 5.63
C GLY A 222 -13.55 -2.59 4.71
N VAL A 223 -14.77 -3.01 5.02
CA VAL A 223 -15.97 -2.74 4.18
C VAL A 223 -16.31 -1.26 4.15
N ASP A 224 -16.08 -0.53 5.22
CA ASP A 224 -16.40 0.91 5.26
C ASP A 224 -15.44 1.72 4.40
N GLU A 225 -14.15 1.36 4.37
CA GLU A 225 -13.16 1.94 3.46
C GLU A 225 -13.47 1.58 2.02
N GLN A 226 -13.88 0.34 1.72
CA GLN A 226 -14.34 -0.04 0.37
C GLN A 226 -15.48 0.86 -0.11
N ARG A 227 -16.48 1.12 0.75
CA ARG A 227 -17.61 1.99 0.42
C ARG A 227 -17.17 3.45 0.23
N LEU A 228 -16.19 3.89 1.02
CA LEU A 228 -15.62 5.23 0.87
C LEU A 228 -14.92 5.36 -0.49
N TYR A 229 -14.03 4.42 -0.81
CA TYR A 229 -13.26 4.45 -2.05
C TYR A 229 -14.12 4.26 -3.29
N ALA A 230 -15.20 3.46 -3.19
CA ALA A 230 -16.16 3.33 -4.28
C ALA A 230 -16.84 4.66 -4.65
N ARG A 231 -17.05 5.57 -3.69
CA ARG A 231 -17.59 6.93 -3.96
C ARG A 231 -16.58 7.84 -4.67
N VAL A 232 -15.30 7.57 -4.54
CA VAL A 232 -14.22 8.27 -5.24
C VAL A 232 -13.99 7.72 -6.66
N GLY A 233 -14.62 6.59 -6.99
CA GLY A 233 -14.52 5.98 -8.32
C GLY A 233 -13.76 4.65 -8.34
N TYR A 234 -13.21 4.22 -7.22
CA TYR A 234 -12.52 2.93 -7.15
C TYR A 234 -13.48 1.75 -7.31
N ARG A 235 -13.02 0.71 -8.01
CA ARG A 235 -13.76 -0.53 -8.22
C ARG A 235 -12.89 -1.72 -7.83
N PRO A 236 -13.44 -2.78 -7.20
CA PRO A 236 -12.72 -4.03 -6.98
C PRO A 236 -12.19 -4.60 -8.30
N ALA A 237 -10.95 -5.03 -8.32
CA ALA A 237 -10.27 -5.58 -9.50
C ALA A 237 -9.63 -6.93 -9.24
N ASP A 238 -9.09 -7.16 -8.06
CA ASP A 238 -8.42 -8.38 -7.64
C ASP A 238 -8.42 -8.47 -6.10
N ASP A 239 -7.83 -9.54 -5.57
CA ASP A 239 -7.50 -9.68 -4.15
C ASP A 239 -5.99 -9.78 -3.96
N MET A 240 -5.45 -9.04 -3.01
CA MET A 240 -4.11 -9.25 -2.48
C MET A 240 -4.15 -10.42 -1.50
N LEU A 241 -3.43 -11.47 -1.82
CA LEU A 241 -3.25 -12.64 -0.95
C LEU A 241 -2.03 -12.47 -0.07
N HIS A 242 -2.22 -12.69 1.21
CA HIS A 242 -1.15 -12.86 2.17
C HIS A 242 -1.16 -14.29 2.67
N LEU A 243 -0.14 -15.07 2.34
CA LEU A 243 0.04 -16.43 2.82
C LEU A 243 1.25 -16.50 3.77
N ARG A 244 1.17 -17.39 4.74
CA ARG A 244 2.31 -17.73 5.61
C ARG A 244 2.39 -19.23 5.86
N LEU A 245 3.59 -19.72 6.09
CA LEU A 245 3.78 -21.07 6.61
C LEU A 245 3.24 -21.15 8.05
N THR A 246 2.54 -22.23 8.39
CA THR A 246 1.92 -22.47 9.72
C THR A 246 2.69 -23.53 10.50
#